data_99a7f2379c3be282964bc458dba78f51
#
_entry.id   99a7f2379c3be282964bc458dba78f51
#
_cell.length_a   1.000
_cell.length_b   1.000
_cell.length_c   1.000
_cell.angle_alpha   90.00
_cell.angle_beta   90.00
_cell.angle_gamma   90.00
#
_symmetry.space_group_name_H-M   'P 1'
#
loop_
_entity.id
_entity.type
_entity.pdbx_description
1 polymer ?
#
loop_
_entity_poly.entity_id
_entity_poly.type
_entity_poly.pdbx_seq_one_letter_code
_entity_poly.pdbx_strand_id
1 'polypeptide(L)'
;TSEDAYAYSKFSRVVLGSDNIDFRARATSTEEVEFLAAHVAGKQLELTYVDVESASQVVLVGCEPEDESPILFLRLRKGVKKGVRVHTVGPLYSLGSEKLSAHWIQAKAGSEAQVLASLDSEVVNALDGTSIIFVGERAATSPGSLSAVVELGAKTGARIAWVPRRAGERGALEAGALAGLLPGGHPNTDSTARAHVARAWNVEVDALPSGGLTGTELITAIASGTFTAVLTAGIDPGDLPNGNELIAGIESADFVVALENHHSEITQRASVVFPVAVVTEKSGSFMNWEGRSKSFSAAFRDALTLSDAGVLSMLASAMGTQLDGDTRELRKELTALGTWMGPRPQVKRVAANPTAGITLATWRLLIDSGVLQEGEPHLAATARPSVVTISSAMF
;
A
#
# COMPACT_ATOMS: atom_id res chain seq x y z
N THR A 1 -10.54 6.44 -3.99
CA THR A 1 -11.05 5.32 -4.81
C THR A 1 -10.01 4.86 -5.82
N SER A 2 -10.21 3.70 -6.44
CA SER A 2 -9.32 3.21 -7.51
C SER A 2 -9.31 4.15 -8.72
N GLU A 3 -10.44 4.76 -9.02
CA GLU A 3 -10.61 5.68 -10.14
C GLU A 3 -9.90 7.02 -9.87
N ASP A 4 -9.99 7.56 -8.65
CA ASP A 4 -9.22 8.75 -8.28
C ASP A 4 -7.71 8.47 -8.37
N ALA A 5 -7.26 7.33 -7.82
CA ALA A 5 -5.86 6.92 -7.90
C ALA A 5 -5.37 6.77 -9.36
N TYR A 6 -6.24 6.27 -10.26
CA TYR A 6 -5.95 6.20 -11.68
C TYR A 6 -5.85 7.60 -12.31
N ALA A 7 -6.72 8.52 -11.92
CA ALA A 7 -6.65 9.90 -12.37
C ALA A 7 -5.34 10.57 -11.93
N TYR A 8 -4.91 10.38 -10.68
CA TYR A 8 -3.60 10.85 -10.20
C TYR A 8 -2.44 10.25 -10.99
N SER A 9 -2.47 8.93 -11.23
CA SER A 9 -1.44 8.22 -12.00
C SER A 9 -1.29 8.77 -13.41
N LYS A 10 -2.41 9.02 -14.09
CA LYS A 10 -2.44 9.58 -15.46
C LYS A 10 -2.08 11.06 -15.45
N PHE A 11 -2.60 11.85 -14.51
CA PHE A 11 -2.29 13.28 -14.38
C PHE A 11 -0.80 13.53 -14.14
N SER A 12 -0.21 12.80 -13.21
CA SER A 12 1.23 12.91 -12.93
C SER A 12 2.08 12.71 -14.17
N ARG A 13 1.78 11.68 -14.96
CA ARG A 13 2.62 11.29 -16.10
C ARG A 13 2.30 12.05 -17.38
N VAL A 14 1.03 12.32 -17.64
CA VAL A 14 0.59 12.93 -18.91
C VAL A 14 0.56 14.45 -18.83
N VAL A 15 0.18 15.03 -17.66
CA VAL A 15 0.05 16.48 -17.50
C VAL A 15 1.32 17.09 -16.90
N LEU A 16 1.81 16.49 -15.80
CA LEU A 16 2.99 17.00 -15.11
C LEU A 16 4.32 16.46 -15.70
N GLY A 17 4.27 15.45 -16.57
CA GLY A 17 5.47 14.83 -17.12
C GLY A 17 6.37 14.19 -16.05
N SER A 18 5.80 13.70 -14.96
CA SER A 18 6.53 13.21 -13.80
C SER A 18 6.11 11.78 -13.41
N ASP A 19 7.10 10.92 -13.18
CA ASP A 19 6.90 9.60 -12.57
C ASP A 19 7.10 9.62 -11.03
N ASN A 20 7.31 10.81 -10.44
CA ASN A 20 7.42 10.99 -8.98
C ASN A 20 6.03 10.95 -8.36
N ILE A 21 5.58 9.77 -8.01
CA ILE A 21 4.26 9.54 -7.42
C ILE A 21 4.33 8.39 -6.42
N ASP A 22 3.70 8.55 -5.26
CA ASP A 22 3.53 7.51 -4.27
C ASP A 22 2.18 7.66 -3.56
N PHE A 23 1.50 6.55 -3.31
CA PHE A 23 0.24 6.51 -2.57
C PHE A 23 0.42 6.09 -1.11
N ARG A 24 1.61 5.66 -0.70
CA ARG A 24 1.88 5.02 0.59
C ARG A 24 2.19 6.06 1.65
N ALA A 25 1.19 6.52 2.37
CA ALA A 25 1.36 7.43 3.51
C ALA A 25 1.64 6.64 4.81
N ARG A 26 2.76 5.92 4.87
CA ARG A 26 3.21 5.07 5.96
C ARG A 26 4.69 4.75 5.82
N ALA A 27 5.27 4.06 6.79
CA ALA A 27 6.63 3.54 6.66
C ALA A 27 6.75 2.59 5.46
N THR A 28 7.71 2.83 4.61
CA THR A 28 7.95 2.15 3.32
C THR A 28 9.43 1.81 3.13
N SER A 29 9.73 1.00 2.12
CA SER A 29 11.09 0.76 1.65
C SER A 29 11.14 0.67 0.13
N THR A 30 12.33 0.83 -0.46
CA THR A 30 12.57 0.62 -1.90
C THR A 30 12.35 -0.85 -2.28
N GLU A 31 12.72 -1.80 -1.40
CA GLU A 31 12.46 -3.23 -1.58
C GLU A 31 10.96 -3.52 -1.75
N GLU A 32 10.10 -2.77 -1.04
CA GLU A 32 8.64 -2.91 -1.16
C GLU A 32 8.14 -2.53 -2.55
N VAL A 33 8.71 -1.51 -3.20
CA VAL A 33 8.33 -1.13 -4.58
C VAL A 33 8.53 -2.28 -5.54
N GLU A 34 9.71 -2.92 -5.48
CA GLU A 34 10.03 -4.06 -6.33
C GLU A 34 9.11 -5.26 -6.01
N PHE A 35 8.87 -5.53 -4.71
CA PHE A 35 7.98 -6.59 -4.25
C PHE A 35 6.54 -6.38 -4.75
N LEU A 36 5.99 -5.19 -4.58
CA LEU A 36 4.63 -4.86 -5.00
C LEU A 36 4.47 -4.98 -6.52
N ALA A 37 5.44 -4.50 -7.29
CA ALA A 37 5.42 -4.61 -8.75
C ALA A 37 5.58 -6.05 -9.25
N ALA A 38 6.41 -6.87 -8.59
CA ALA A 38 6.68 -8.24 -9.00
C ALA A 38 5.58 -9.23 -8.57
N HIS A 39 5.08 -9.10 -7.33
CA HIS A 39 4.28 -10.13 -6.69
C HIS A 39 2.84 -9.76 -6.40
N VAL A 40 2.45 -8.48 -6.52
CA VAL A 40 1.13 -7.99 -6.11
C VAL A 40 0.35 -7.32 -7.25
N ALA A 41 0.91 -6.28 -7.86
CA ALA A 41 0.23 -5.51 -8.90
C ALA A 41 -0.13 -6.38 -10.12
N GLY A 42 -1.34 -6.25 -10.64
CA GLY A 42 -1.84 -7.03 -11.76
C GLY A 42 -2.12 -8.51 -11.46
N LYS A 43 -2.00 -8.94 -10.20
CA LYS A 43 -2.34 -10.30 -9.76
C LYS A 43 -3.65 -10.28 -8.98
N GLN A 44 -4.75 -10.34 -9.69
CA GLN A 44 -6.09 -10.29 -9.11
C GLN A 44 -6.66 -11.70 -8.99
N LEU A 45 -7.23 -12.03 -7.82
CA LEU A 45 -7.94 -13.28 -7.54
C LEU A 45 -7.11 -14.57 -7.69
N GLU A 46 -5.78 -14.48 -7.73
CA GLU A 46 -4.92 -15.67 -7.69
C GLU A 46 -5.00 -16.38 -6.33
N LEU A 47 -5.28 -15.63 -5.28
CA LEU A 47 -5.55 -16.10 -3.92
C LEU A 47 -6.83 -15.47 -3.40
N THR A 48 -7.64 -16.26 -2.70
CA THR A 48 -8.95 -15.83 -2.19
C THR A 48 -9.15 -16.25 -0.73
N TYR A 49 -10.18 -15.73 -0.09
CA TYR A 49 -10.60 -16.15 1.25
C TYR A 49 -10.93 -17.65 1.32
N VAL A 50 -11.32 -18.29 0.19
CA VAL A 50 -11.59 -19.73 0.15
C VAL A 50 -10.28 -20.50 0.27
N ASP A 51 -9.23 -20.05 -0.41
CA ASP A 51 -7.90 -20.66 -0.31
C ASP A 51 -7.35 -20.59 1.13
N VAL A 52 -7.58 -19.47 1.84
CA VAL A 52 -7.19 -19.32 3.25
C VAL A 52 -7.83 -20.38 4.14
N GLU A 53 -9.11 -20.72 3.91
CA GLU A 53 -9.82 -21.71 4.72
C GLU A 53 -9.39 -23.16 4.46
N SER A 54 -8.66 -23.40 3.37
CA SER A 54 -8.24 -24.72 2.90
C SER A 54 -6.73 -24.88 2.70
N ALA A 55 -5.95 -23.87 3.08
CA ALA A 55 -4.49 -23.94 3.02
C ALA A 55 -3.94 -25.05 3.91
N SER A 56 -2.82 -25.67 3.51
CA SER A 56 -2.08 -26.60 4.36
C SER A 56 -1.41 -25.88 5.53
N GLN A 57 -0.72 -24.80 5.21
CA GLN A 57 0.01 -23.95 6.16
C GLN A 57 -0.22 -22.47 5.80
N VAL A 58 -0.20 -21.62 6.82
CA VAL A 58 -0.19 -20.16 6.65
C VAL A 58 0.95 -19.57 7.46
N VAL A 59 1.77 -18.73 6.82
CA VAL A 59 2.83 -17.96 7.49
C VAL A 59 2.45 -16.49 7.47
N LEU A 60 2.44 -15.84 8.63
CA LEU A 60 2.18 -14.41 8.79
C LEU A 60 3.50 -13.68 9.02
N VAL A 61 3.84 -12.74 8.13
CA VAL A 61 5.07 -11.96 8.18
C VAL A 61 4.73 -10.48 8.24
N GLY A 62 5.07 -9.81 9.34
CA GLY A 62 4.73 -8.39 9.51
C GLY A 62 3.23 -8.09 9.44
N CYS A 63 2.39 -9.07 9.75
CA CYS A 63 0.94 -8.99 9.64
C CYS A 63 0.27 -9.49 10.93
N GLU A 64 -0.59 -8.66 11.53
CA GLU A 64 -1.47 -9.04 12.64
C GLU A 64 -2.93 -8.99 12.17
N PRO A 65 -3.46 -10.10 11.66
CA PRO A 65 -4.74 -10.07 10.95
C PRO A 65 -5.93 -9.72 11.86
N GLU A 66 -5.85 -9.91 13.19
CA GLU A 66 -6.93 -9.52 14.09
C GLU A 66 -7.12 -8.00 14.11
N ASP A 67 -6.03 -7.23 14.12
CA ASP A 67 -6.06 -5.77 14.17
C ASP A 67 -6.00 -5.13 12.77
N GLU A 68 -5.34 -5.76 11.80
CA GLU A 68 -5.07 -5.17 10.50
C GLU A 68 -6.05 -5.62 9.39
N SER A 69 -6.62 -6.82 9.49
CA SER A 69 -7.55 -7.38 8.50
C SER A 69 -8.54 -8.36 9.13
N PRO A 70 -9.54 -7.87 9.89
CA PRO A 70 -10.41 -8.71 10.71
C PRO A 70 -11.15 -9.81 9.94
N ILE A 71 -11.52 -9.57 8.68
CA ILE A 71 -12.16 -10.61 7.86
C ILE A 71 -11.18 -11.74 7.54
N LEU A 72 -9.92 -11.42 7.23
CA LEU A 72 -8.86 -12.41 7.05
C LEU A 72 -8.67 -13.25 8.33
N PHE A 73 -8.63 -12.58 9.49
CA PHE A 73 -8.56 -13.25 10.79
C PHE A 73 -9.70 -14.24 11.00
N LEU A 74 -10.94 -13.86 10.69
CA LEU A 74 -12.10 -14.75 10.81
C LEU A 74 -11.99 -15.96 9.88
N ARG A 75 -11.45 -15.77 8.66
CA ARG A 75 -11.22 -16.86 7.70
C ARG A 75 -10.11 -17.79 8.17
N LEU A 76 -9.03 -17.25 8.71
CA LEU A 76 -7.97 -18.06 9.36
C LEU A 76 -8.52 -18.88 10.51
N ARG A 77 -9.30 -18.28 11.42
CA ARG A 77 -9.96 -19.03 12.50
C ARG A 77 -10.83 -20.18 12.01
N LYS A 78 -11.55 -19.96 10.91
CA LYS A 78 -12.36 -21.01 10.30
C LYS A 78 -11.48 -22.11 9.69
N GLY A 79 -10.36 -21.74 9.05
CA GLY A 79 -9.37 -22.67 8.51
C GLY A 79 -8.71 -23.51 9.60
N VAL A 80 -8.29 -22.88 10.70
CA VAL A 80 -7.67 -23.58 11.85
C VAL A 80 -8.58 -24.68 12.40
N LYS A 81 -9.90 -24.44 12.49
CA LYS A 81 -10.88 -25.47 12.88
C LYS A 81 -10.95 -26.64 11.90
N LYS A 82 -10.47 -26.46 10.67
CA LYS A 82 -10.39 -27.50 9.62
C LYS A 82 -8.99 -28.12 9.47
N GLY A 83 -8.03 -27.70 10.29
CA GLY A 83 -6.68 -28.24 10.32
C GLY A 83 -5.60 -27.36 9.67
N VAL A 84 -5.93 -26.16 9.21
CA VAL A 84 -4.92 -25.19 8.77
C VAL A 84 -3.98 -24.85 9.92
N ARG A 85 -2.68 -24.97 9.71
CA ARG A 85 -1.66 -24.58 10.70
C ARG A 85 -1.19 -23.16 10.38
N VAL A 86 -1.11 -22.34 11.43
CA VAL A 86 -0.68 -20.95 11.29
C VAL A 86 0.67 -20.77 11.99
N HIS A 87 1.60 -20.11 11.33
CA HIS A 87 2.88 -19.66 11.86
C HIS A 87 2.91 -18.15 11.86
N THR A 88 3.41 -17.52 12.92
CA THR A 88 3.60 -16.07 12.98
C THR A 88 5.07 -15.75 13.21
N VAL A 89 5.65 -14.91 12.35
CA VAL A 89 7.03 -14.45 12.45
C VAL A 89 7.01 -13.02 12.97
N GLY A 90 7.61 -12.80 14.14
CA GLY A 90 7.64 -11.45 14.72
C GLY A 90 8.09 -11.40 16.18
N PRO A 91 8.16 -10.17 16.73
CA PRO A 91 8.71 -9.94 18.07
C PRO A 91 7.74 -10.30 19.21
N LEU A 92 6.46 -10.45 18.92
CA LEU A 92 5.41 -10.65 19.94
C LEU A 92 4.48 -11.78 19.54
N TYR A 93 4.10 -12.59 20.53
CA TYR A 93 2.96 -13.50 20.44
C TYR A 93 1.69 -12.75 20.84
N SER A 94 0.93 -12.35 19.84
CA SER A 94 -0.26 -11.51 20.01
C SER A 94 -1.47 -12.31 20.50
N LEU A 95 -2.52 -11.61 20.96
CA LEU A 95 -3.81 -12.23 21.25
C LEU A 95 -4.43 -12.89 20.01
N GLY A 96 -4.24 -12.29 18.83
CA GLY A 96 -4.66 -12.86 17.55
C GLY A 96 -3.94 -14.19 17.27
N SER A 97 -2.62 -14.23 17.48
CA SER A 97 -1.81 -15.45 17.36
C SER A 97 -2.28 -16.55 18.32
N GLU A 98 -2.58 -16.21 19.59
CA GLU A 98 -3.13 -17.12 20.56
C GLU A 98 -4.47 -17.71 20.11
N LYS A 99 -5.40 -16.87 19.66
CA LYS A 99 -6.72 -17.30 19.17
C LYS A 99 -6.65 -18.17 17.91
N LEU A 100 -5.56 -18.05 17.14
CA LEU A 100 -5.27 -18.89 15.97
C LEU A 100 -4.49 -20.16 16.35
N SER A 101 -4.10 -20.33 17.62
CA SER A 101 -3.17 -21.39 18.06
C SER A 101 -1.91 -21.41 17.19
N ALA A 102 -1.41 -20.23 16.82
CA ALA A 102 -0.30 -20.09 15.90
C ALA A 102 1.02 -20.57 16.53
N HIS A 103 1.85 -21.21 15.74
CA HIS A 103 3.23 -21.47 16.10
C HIS A 103 4.03 -20.16 15.97
N TRP A 104 4.52 -19.65 17.11
CA TRP A 104 5.28 -18.42 17.13
C TRP A 104 6.75 -18.66 16.81
N ILE A 105 7.20 -18.07 15.72
CA ILE A 105 8.58 -18.04 15.29
C ILE A 105 9.13 -16.67 15.71
N GLN A 106 9.81 -16.65 16.84
CA GLN A 106 10.29 -15.41 17.44
C GLN A 106 11.35 -14.76 16.57
N ALA A 107 11.12 -13.51 16.19
CA ALA A 107 12.06 -12.66 15.48
C ALA A 107 12.13 -11.31 16.21
N LYS A 108 13.35 -10.84 16.51
CA LYS A 108 13.54 -9.46 16.93
C LYS A 108 13.11 -8.52 15.79
N ALA A 109 12.48 -7.39 16.12
CA ALA A 109 12.14 -6.41 15.10
C ALA A 109 13.36 -6.00 14.28
N GLY A 110 13.25 -6.10 12.94
CA GLY A 110 14.36 -5.90 12.00
C GLY A 110 15.23 -7.13 11.73
N SER A 111 14.96 -8.27 12.35
CA SER A 111 15.65 -9.54 12.07
C SER A 111 14.78 -10.60 11.40
N GLU A 112 13.60 -10.23 10.95
CA GLU A 112 12.64 -11.13 10.30
C GLU A 112 13.25 -11.82 9.07
N ALA A 113 14.04 -11.10 8.28
CA ALA A 113 14.74 -11.65 7.11
C ALA A 113 15.65 -12.81 7.46
N GLN A 114 16.45 -12.68 8.54
CA GLN A 114 17.37 -13.73 9.01
C GLN A 114 16.61 -14.94 9.52
N VAL A 115 15.53 -14.70 10.27
CA VAL A 115 14.68 -15.77 10.80
C VAL A 115 14.01 -16.52 9.67
N LEU A 116 13.46 -15.84 8.66
CA LEU A 116 12.87 -16.45 7.46
C LEU A 116 13.89 -17.29 6.67
N ALA A 117 15.14 -16.83 6.57
CA ALA A 117 16.20 -17.57 5.89
C ALA A 117 16.69 -18.82 6.67
N SER A 118 16.44 -18.86 7.98
CA SER A 118 16.89 -19.92 8.89
C SER A 118 15.73 -20.68 9.58
N LEU A 119 14.56 -20.71 8.96
CA LEU A 119 13.42 -21.48 9.48
C LEU A 119 13.76 -22.96 9.66
N ASP A 120 13.22 -23.55 10.70
CA ASP A 120 13.35 -24.97 10.94
C ASP A 120 12.92 -25.80 9.73
N SER A 121 13.67 -26.86 9.45
CA SER A 121 13.40 -27.75 8.31
C SER A 121 12.00 -28.38 8.39
N GLU A 122 11.47 -28.63 9.58
CA GLU A 122 10.11 -29.12 9.75
C GLU A 122 9.08 -28.13 9.20
N VAL A 123 9.23 -26.83 9.51
CA VAL A 123 8.35 -25.76 8.99
C VAL A 123 8.48 -25.64 7.48
N VAL A 124 9.73 -25.56 6.98
CA VAL A 124 10.02 -25.41 5.55
C VAL A 124 9.47 -26.57 4.73
N ASN A 125 9.68 -27.82 5.19
CA ASN A 125 9.22 -29.04 4.50
C ASN A 125 7.69 -29.23 4.55
N ALA A 126 7.01 -28.57 5.49
CA ALA A 126 5.56 -28.57 5.56
C ALA A 126 4.89 -27.56 4.64
N LEU A 127 5.66 -26.59 4.09
CA LEU A 127 5.15 -25.64 3.11
C LEU A 127 5.11 -26.25 1.70
N ASP A 128 4.04 -25.99 0.98
CA ASP A 128 3.77 -26.50 -0.36
C ASP A 128 2.97 -25.49 -1.21
N GLY A 129 2.56 -25.86 -2.41
CA GLY A 129 1.78 -25.02 -3.33
C GLY A 129 0.37 -24.65 -2.83
N THR A 130 -0.12 -25.26 -1.76
CA THR A 130 -1.38 -24.91 -1.10
C THR A 130 -1.19 -23.98 0.09
N SER A 131 0.06 -23.83 0.54
CA SER A 131 0.45 -22.92 1.64
C SER A 131 0.42 -21.47 1.18
N ILE A 132 0.19 -20.56 2.14
CA ILE A 132 0.11 -19.12 1.88
C ILE A 132 1.03 -18.37 2.84
N ILE A 133 1.82 -17.45 2.29
CA ILE A 133 2.62 -16.49 3.07
C ILE A 133 1.93 -15.13 2.96
N PHE A 134 1.32 -14.68 4.05
CA PHE A 134 0.76 -13.33 4.14
C PHE A 134 1.80 -12.33 4.59
N VAL A 135 1.92 -11.25 3.84
CA VAL A 135 2.84 -10.15 4.08
C VAL A 135 2.05 -8.90 4.43
N GLY A 136 2.26 -8.35 5.61
CA GLY A 136 1.66 -7.08 6.03
C GLY A 136 2.59 -5.90 5.82
N GLU A 137 2.10 -4.68 6.09
CA GLU A 137 2.85 -3.44 5.86
C GLU A 137 4.16 -3.37 6.65
N ARG A 138 4.20 -3.96 7.85
CA ARG A 138 5.39 -3.93 8.72
C ARG A 138 6.59 -4.70 8.15
N ALA A 139 6.38 -5.63 7.22
CA ALA A 139 7.48 -6.32 6.57
C ALA A 139 8.38 -5.34 5.78
N ALA A 140 7.82 -4.24 5.27
CA ALA A 140 8.58 -3.19 4.59
C ALA A 140 9.56 -2.44 5.52
N THR A 141 9.31 -2.44 6.84
CA THR A 141 10.18 -1.78 7.82
C THR A 141 11.37 -2.64 8.28
N SER A 142 11.43 -3.90 7.85
CA SER A 142 12.51 -4.84 8.16
C SER A 142 13.28 -5.18 6.88
N PRO A 143 14.45 -4.56 6.64
CA PRO A 143 15.23 -4.76 5.41
C PRO A 143 15.51 -6.23 5.13
N GLY A 144 15.26 -6.65 3.88
CA GLY A 144 15.44 -8.01 3.43
C GLY A 144 14.28 -8.97 3.74
N SER A 145 13.25 -8.54 4.49
CA SER A 145 12.12 -9.40 4.81
C SER A 145 11.30 -9.77 3.59
N LEU A 146 11.10 -8.83 2.68
CA LEU A 146 10.30 -9.07 1.47
C LEU A 146 11.03 -9.99 0.50
N SER A 147 12.33 -9.79 0.28
CA SER A 147 13.15 -10.70 -0.53
C SER A 147 13.24 -12.10 0.10
N ALA A 148 13.34 -12.20 1.43
CA ALA A 148 13.33 -13.49 2.12
C ALA A 148 11.98 -14.23 1.98
N VAL A 149 10.87 -13.51 2.00
CA VAL A 149 9.53 -14.08 1.70
C VAL A 149 9.49 -14.63 0.26
N VAL A 150 10.02 -13.88 -0.70
CA VAL A 150 10.06 -14.31 -2.11
C VAL A 150 10.92 -15.56 -2.27
N GLU A 151 12.10 -15.60 -1.63
CA GLU A 151 12.99 -16.76 -1.64
C GLU A 151 12.30 -17.99 -0.99
N LEU A 152 11.62 -17.80 0.13
CA LEU A 152 10.86 -18.86 0.81
C LEU A 152 9.73 -19.40 -0.08
N GLY A 153 8.93 -18.52 -0.70
CA GLY A 153 7.88 -18.90 -1.63
C GLY A 153 8.43 -19.67 -2.85
N ALA A 154 9.52 -19.19 -3.44
CA ALA A 154 10.18 -19.87 -4.56
C ALA A 154 10.72 -21.25 -4.18
N LYS A 155 11.28 -21.40 -2.98
CA LYS A 155 11.85 -22.66 -2.46
C LYS A 155 10.76 -23.71 -2.16
N THR A 156 9.61 -23.27 -1.64
CA THR A 156 8.57 -24.20 -1.13
C THR A 156 7.37 -24.35 -2.05
N GLY A 157 7.20 -23.47 -3.03
CA GLY A 157 6.00 -23.34 -3.84
C GLY A 157 4.87 -22.60 -3.13
N ALA A 158 5.05 -22.14 -1.87
CA ALA A 158 4.04 -21.40 -1.14
C ALA A 158 3.68 -20.08 -1.85
N ARG A 159 2.38 -19.82 -1.92
CA ARG A 159 1.83 -18.64 -2.60
C ARG A 159 1.94 -17.41 -1.69
N ILE A 160 2.23 -16.25 -2.26
CA ILE A 160 2.44 -15.01 -1.52
C ILE A 160 1.20 -14.11 -1.69
N ALA A 161 0.71 -13.53 -0.59
CA ALA A 161 -0.34 -12.54 -0.59
C ALA A 161 0.08 -11.32 0.24
N TRP A 162 -0.16 -10.13 -0.29
CA TRP A 162 0.05 -8.88 0.42
C TRP A 162 -1.26 -8.36 1.01
N VAL A 163 -1.23 -8.00 2.28
CA VAL A 163 -2.38 -7.48 3.02
C VAL A 163 -2.19 -5.99 3.24
N PRO A 164 -2.84 -5.12 2.45
CA PRO A 164 -2.81 -3.69 2.71
C PRO A 164 -3.59 -3.38 3.98
N ARG A 165 -3.10 -2.45 4.76
CA ARG A 165 -3.80 -2.01 5.98
C ARG A 165 -4.90 -1.01 5.67
N ARG A 166 -4.69 -0.14 4.69
CA ARG A 166 -5.62 0.95 4.38
C ARG A 166 -6.53 0.61 3.21
N ALA A 167 -7.79 0.99 3.35
CA ALA A 167 -8.73 0.95 2.24
C ALA A 167 -8.19 1.86 1.11
N GLY A 168 -8.12 1.34 -0.10
CA GLY A 168 -7.63 2.09 -1.25
C GLY A 168 -6.20 1.75 -1.66
N GLU A 169 -5.30 1.32 -0.78
CA GLU A 169 -3.90 1.01 -1.14
C GLU A 169 -3.80 -0.03 -2.27
N ARG A 170 -4.58 -1.12 -2.19
CA ARG A 170 -4.57 -2.12 -3.28
C ARG A 170 -5.09 -1.54 -4.59
N GLY A 171 -6.14 -0.72 -4.54
CA GLY A 171 -6.67 -0.03 -5.72
C GLY A 171 -5.69 0.98 -6.30
N ALA A 172 -4.99 1.73 -5.46
CA ALA A 172 -3.96 2.69 -5.88
C ALA A 172 -2.76 2.01 -6.54
N LEU A 173 -2.34 0.85 -6.02
CA LEU A 173 -1.31 0.02 -6.62
C LEU A 173 -1.72 -0.46 -8.03
N GLU A 174 -2.94 -1.00 -8.17
CA GLU A 174 -3.47 -1.45 -9.47
C GLU A 174 -3.70 -0.30 -10.45
N ALA A 175 -3.95 0.90 -9.93
CA ALA A 175 -4.07 2.13 -10.71
C ALA A 175 -2.71 2.71 -11.15
N GLY A 176 -1.59 2.14 -10.71
CA GLY A 176 -0.26 2.60 -11.04
C GLY A 176 0.15 3.91 -10.35
N ALA A 177 -0.42 4.20 -9.17
CA ALA A 177 -0.08 5.40 -8.40
C ALA A 177 1.24 5.22 -7.61
N LEU A 178 2.22 4.58 -8.21
CA LEU A 178 3.54 4.29 -7.64
C LEU A 178 4.59 4.46 -8.75
N ALA A 179 5.69 5.16 -8.48
CA ALA A 179 6.76 5.33 -9.46
C ALA A 179 7.32 3.98 -9.93
N GLY A 180 7.67 3.91 -11.20
CA GLY A 180 8.13 2.68 -11.83
C GLY A 180 7.02 1.68 -12.19
N LEU A 181 5.76 1.97 -11.83
CA LEU A 181 4.62 1.11 -12.09
C LEU A 181 3.51 1.86 -12.81
N LEU A 182 3.07 1.35 -13.95
CA LEU A 182 1.92 1.82 -14.69
C LEU A 182 0.67 0.98 -14.33
N PRO A 183 -0.55 1.45 -14.63
CA PRO A 183 -1.78 0.76 -14.26
C PRO A 183 -1.83 -0.70 -14.72
N GLY A 184 -2.54 -1.54 -13.95
CA GLY A 184 -2.66 -2.97 -14.24
C GLY A 184 -1.38 -3.78 -14.00
N GLY A 185 -0.41 -3.23 -13.28
CA GLY A 185 0.86 -3.88 -13.00
C GLY A 185 1.87 -3.85 -14.17
N HIS A 186 1.69 -2.95 -15.14
CA HIS A 186 2.62 -2.74 -16.26
C HIS A 186 3.91 -2.10 -15.73
N PRO A 187 5.10 -2.75 -15.88
CA PRO A 187 6.36 -2.14 -15.46
C PRO A 187 6.71 -0.93 -16.33
N ASN A 188 7.00 0.21 -15.72
CA ASN A 188 7.39 1.42 -16.45
C ASN A 188 8.81 1.33 -17.06
N THR A 189 9.54 0.26 -16.79
CA THR A 189 10.86 -0.05 -17.38
C THR A 189 10.76 -0.98 -18.59
N ASP A 190 9.62 -1.60 -18.87
CA ASP A 190 9.42 -2.50 -20.00
C ASP A 190 8.83 -1.74 -21.19
N SER A 191 9.50 -1.80 -22.35
CA SER A 191 9.10 -1.04 -23.54
C SER A 191 7.74 -1.46 -24.09
N THR A 192 7.39 -2.75 -24.01
CA THR A 192 6.10 -3.27 -24.46
C THR A 192 4.97 -2.84 -23.54
N ALA A 193 5.22 -2.86 -22.23
CA ALA A 193 4.27 -2.37 -21.23
C ALA A 193 4.00 -0.88 -21.41
N ARG A 194 5.06 -0.07 -21.59
CA ARG A 194 4.96 1.37 -21.88
C ARG A 194 4.16 1.65 -23.15
N ALA A 195 4.47 0.94 -24.24
CA ALA A 195 3.76 1.10 -25.50
C ALA A 195 2.27 0.72 -25.39
N HIS A 196 1.94 -0.26 -24.57
CA HIS A 196 0.55 -0.64 -24.31
C HIS A 196 -0.21 0.48 -23.59
N VAL A 197 0.36 1.02 -22.51
CA VAL A 197 -0.27 2.11 -21.73
C VAL A 197 -0.31 3.40 -22.53
N ALA A 198 0.76 3.76 -23.24
CA ALA A 198 0.80 4.95 -24.09
C ALA A 198 -0.32 4.95 -25.13
N ARG A 199 -0.55 3.79 -25.77
CA ARG A 199 -1.67 3.62 -26.72
C ARG A 199 -3.03 3.82 -26.03
N ALA A 200 -3.23 3.23 -24.85
CA ALA A 200 -4.48 3.38 -24.10
C ALA A 200 -4.73 4.83 -23.66
N TRP A 201 -3.68 5.56 -23.34
CA TRP A 201 -3.73 6.97 -22.95
C TRP A 201 -3.67 7.95 -24.13
N ASN A 202 -3.51 7.44 -25.36
CA ASN A 202 -3.36 8.22 -26.58
C ASN A 202 -2.23 9.25 -26.48
N VAL A 203 -1.06 8.83 -26.03
CA VAL A 203 0.16 9.62 -25.93
C VAL A 203 1.33 8.90 -26.60
N GLU A 204 2.37 9.65 -26.97
CA GLU A 204 3.61 9.05 -27.47
C GLU A 204 4.34 8.32 -26.36
N VAL A 205 4.96 7.18 -26.67
CA VAL A 205 5.67 6.33 -25.69
C VAL A 205 6.79 7.10 -24.99
N ASP A 206 7.51 7.92 -25.77
CA ASP A 206 8.63 8.72 -25.26
C ASP A 206 8.18 9.90 -24.38
N ALA A 207 6.91 10.29 -24.45
CA ALA A 207 6.33 11.30 -23.58
C ALA A 207 6.03 10.77 -22.17
N LEU A 208 5.98 9.43 -21.97
CA LEU A 208 5.80 8.87 -20.63
C LEU A 208 7.10 8.98 -19.83
N PRO A 209 7.10 9.67 -18.68
CA PRO A 209 8.28 9.75 -17.82
C PRO A 209 8.56 8.40 -17.15
N SER A 210 9.81 8.22 -16.71
CA SER A 210 10.25 7.04 -15.97
C SER A 210 11.32 7.42 -14.96
N GLY A 211 11.63 6.53 -14.03
CA GLY A 211 12.70 6.73 -13.04
C GLY A 211 12.31 7.67 -11.90
N GLY A 212 11.03 7.72 -11.54
CA GLY A 212 10.54 8.53 -10.43
C GLY A 212 10.99 8.01 -9.06
N LEU A 213 11.00 8.91 -8.08
CA LEU A 213 11.29 8.64 -6.67
C LEU A 213 10.03 8.22 -5.91
N THR A 214 10.20 7.47 -4.84
CA THR A 214 9.12 6.97 -3.99
C THR A 214 9.47 7.06 -2.50
N GLY A 215 8.46 7.02 -1.64
CA GLY A 215 8.61 6.92 -0.20
C GLY A 215 9.55 7.97 0.39
N THR A 216 10.48 7.53 1.21
CA THR A 216 11.43 8.42 1.90
C THR A 216 12.31 9.21 0.92
N GLU A 217 12.73 8.60 -0.20
CA GLU A 217 13.57 9.29 -1.19
C GLU A 217 12.82 10.47 -1.83
N LEU A 218 11.53 10.31 -2.13
CA LEU A 218 10.68 11.39 -2.65
C LEU A 218 10.55 12.52 -1.63
N ILE A 219 10.28 12.19 -0.36
CA ILE A 219 10.15 13.20 0.71
C ILE A 219 11.48 13.96 0.93
N THR A 220 12.60 13.24 0.96
CA THR A 220 13.93 13.87 1.08
C THR A 220 14.23 14.78 -0.12
N ALA A 221 13.83 14.39 -1.32
CA ALA A 221 14.00 15.24 -2.50
C ALA A 221 13.11 16.50 -2.45
N ILE A 222 11.89 16.40 -1.91
CA ILE A 222 11.05 17.58 -1.63
C ILE A 222 11.73 18.49 -0.60
N ALA A 223 12.18 17.93 0.52
CA ALA A 223 12.81 18.68 1.60
C ALA A 223 14.13 19.37 1.20
N SER A 224 14.87 18.77 0.26
CA SER A 224 16.12 19.35 -0.28
C SER A 224 15.90 20.43 -1.35
N GLY A 225 14.63 20.73 -1.71
CA GLY A 225 14.31 21.69 -2.77
C GLY A 225 14.58 21.19 -4.18
N THR A 226 14.69 19.87 -4.37
CA THR A 226 14.82 19.28 -5.73
C THR A 226 13.57 19.55 -6.56
N PHE A 227 12.40 19.61 -5.92
CA PHE A 227 11.13 19.92 -6.55
C PHE A 227 10.65 21.30 -6.11
N THR A 228 10.35 22.16 -7.07
CA THR A 228 9.80 23.48 -6.85
C THR A 228 8.28 23.50 -6.69
N ALA A 229 7.61 22.43 -7.16
CA ALA A 229 6.16 22.27 -7.05
C ALA A 229 5.80 20.89 -6.51
N VAL A 230 4.83 20.85 -5.60
CA VAL A 230 4.33 19.63 -4.96
C VAL A 230 2.80 19.60 -5.02
N LEU A 231 2.26 18.44 -5.42
CA LEU A 231 0.83 18.16 -5.35
C LEU A 231 0.60 17.06 -4.30
N THR A 232 -0.25 17.35 -3.32
CA THR A 232 -0.63 16.40 -2.26
C THR A 232 -2.12 16.09 -2.32
N ALA A 233 -2.50 14.92 -1.85
CA ALA A 233 -3.91 14.52 -1.75
C ALA A 233 -4.13 13.59 -0.56
N GLY A 234 -4.88 14.07 0.44
CA GLY A 234 -5.27 13.26 1.60
C GLY A 234 -4.09 12.71 2.40
N ILE A 235 -3.02 13.47 2.55
CA ILE A 235 -1.82 13.06 3.29
C ILE A 235 -1.83 13.63 4.71
N ASP A 236 -1.69 12.74 5.69
CA ASP A 236 -1.37 13.13 7.07
C ASP A 236 0.14 12.94 7.31
N PRO A 237 0.90 14.02 7.58
CA PRO A 237 2.32 13.92 7.91
C PRO A 237 2.60 13.03 9.13
N GLY A 238 1.66 12.97 10.08
CA GLY A 238 1.75 12.09 11.26
C GLY A 238 1.79 10.60 10.95
N ASP A 239 1.36 10.20 9.77
CA ASP A 239 1.42 8.81 9.30
C ASP A 239 2.78 8.42 8.72
N LEU A 240 3.63 9.39 8.40
CA LEU A 240 4.93 9.19 7.78
C LEU A 240 6.05 9.14 8.82
N PRO A 241 7.04 8.26 8.66
CA PRO A 241 8.20 8.22 9.57
C PRO A 241 9.05 9.50 9.53
N ASN A 242 9.02 10.21 8.40
CA ASN A 242 9.71 11.47 8.16
C ASN A 242 8.72 12.62 7.84
N GLY A 243 7.58 12.65 8.51
CA GLY A 243 6.54 13.66 8.28
C GLY A 243 7.01 15.10 8.53
N ASN A 244 7.87 15.33 9.53
CA ASN A 244 8.46 16.64 9.77
C ASN A 244 9.35 17.11 8.60
N GLU A 245 10.06 16.19 7.94
CA GLU A 245 10.84 16.47 6.75
C GLU A 245 9.95 16.88 5.58
N LEU A 246 8.81 16.18 5.40
CA LEU A 246 7.79 16.55 4.41
C LEU A 246 7.25 17.96 4.69
N ILE A 247 6.90 18.31 5.94
CA ILE A 247 6.41 19.64 6.31
C ILE A 247 7.45 20.72 5.97
N ALA A 248 8.72 20.51 6.35
CA ALA A 248 9.79 21.45 6.02
C ALA A 248 9.96 21.62 4.50
N GLY A 249 9.83 20.54 3.74
CA GLY A 249 9.88 20.57 2.28
C GLY A 249 8.70 21.35 1.67
N ILE A 250 7.50 21.16 2.17
CA ILE A 250 6.30 21.88 1.75
C ILE A 250 6.42 23.39 2.06
N GLU A 251 6.97 23.74 3.22
CA GLU A 251 7.20 25.15 3.59
C GLU A 251 8.25 25.85 2.70
N SER A 252 9.19 25.09 2.14
CA SER A 252 10.25 25.62 1.28
C SER A 252 9.92 25.54 -0.22
N ALA A 253 8.89 24.82 -0.62
CA ALA A 253 8.51 24.70 -2.03
C ALA A 253 7.89 26.00 -2.56
N ASP A 254 8.19 26.33 -3.82
CA ASP A 254 7.66 27.56 -4.45
C ASP A 254 6.15 27.48 -4.67
N PHE A 255 5.61 26.28 -4.91
CA PHE A 255 4.20 26.10 -5.20
C PHE A 255 3.68 24.76 -4.68
N VAL A 256 2.67 24.80 -3.82
CA VAL A 256 2.04 23.60 -3.24
C VAL A 256 0.54 23.60 -3.55
N VAL A 257 0.08 22.52 -4.15
CA VAL A 257 -1.33 22.25 -4.40
C VAL A 257 -1.79 21.13 -3.49
N ALA A 258 -2.85 21.34 -2.72
CA ALA A 258 -3.46 20.32 -1.88
C ALA A 258 -4.88 20.00 -2.35
N LEU A 259 -5.18 18.73 -2.54
CA LEU A 259 -6.54 18.22 -2.71
C LEU A 259 -6.96 17.57 -1.40
N GLU A 260 -7.88 18.21 -0.67
CA GLU A 260 -8.21 17.80 0.70
C GLU A 260 -9.71 17.94 0.96
N ASN A 261 -10.23 17.15 1.89
CA ASN A 261 -11.62 17.19 2.32
C ASN A 261 -11.82 17.84 3.70
N HIS A 262 -10.74 18.22 4.37
CA HIS A 262 -10.74 18.89 5.67
C HIS A 262 -9.49 19.76 5.83
N HIS A 263 -9.48 20.64 6.84
CA HIS A 263 -8.30 21.40 7.18
C HIS A 263 -7.24 20.51 7.82
N SER A 264 -6.00 20.61 7.33
CA SER A 264 -4.86 19.82 7.79
C SER A 264 -3.61 20.67 7.91
N GLU A 265 -2.53 20.12 8.45
CA GLU A 265 -1.22 20.79 8.47
C GLU A 265 -0.73 21.13 7.04
N ILE A 266 -1.08 20.31 6.07
CA ILE A 266 -0.74 20.54 4.65
C ILE A 266 -1.54 21.72 4.11
N THR A 267 -2.87 21.76 4.32
CA THR A 267 -3.71 22.85 3.79
C THR A 267 -3.34 24.22 4.33
N GLN A 268 -2.80 24.29 5.55
CA GLN A 268 -2.34 25.55 6.15
C GLN A 268 -1.10 26.13 5.46
N ARG A 269 -0.35 25.28 4.74
CA ARG A 269 0.91 25.63 4.06
C ARG A 269 0.79 25.63 2.55
N ALA A 270 -0.31 25.12 2.01
CA ALA A 270 -0.52 25.03 0.58
C ALA A 270 -0.74 26.42 -0.06
N SER A 271 -0.18 26.60 -1.26
CA SER A 271 -0.43 27.80 -2.09
C SER A 271 -1.87 27.81 -2.62
N VAL A 272 -2.41 26.62 -2.93
CA VAL A 272 -3.78 26.43 -3.40
C VAL A 272 -4.35 25.17 -2.77
N VAL A 273 -5.59 25.26 -2.28
CA VAL A 273 -6.34 24.10 -1.77
C VAL A 273 -7.59 23.90 -2.62
N PHE A 274 -7.75 22.70 -3.15
CA PHE A 274 -8.97 22.28 -3.81
C PHE A 274 -9.76 21.36 -2.86
N PRO A 275 -10.97 21.77 -2.42
CA PRO A 275 -11.85 20.87 -1.67
C PRO A 275 -12.29 19.72 -2.57
N VAL A 276 -12.18 18.49 -2.08
CA VAL A 276 -12.62 17.29 -2.81
C VAL A 276 -13.72 16.54 -2.05
N ALA A 277 -14.57 15.86 -2.80
CA ALA A 277 -15.69 15.11 -2.26
C ALA A 277 -15.21 13.98 -1.34
N VAL A 278 -15.84 13.88 -0.18
CA VAL A 278 -15.66 12.71 0.71
C VAL A 278 -16.28 11.46 0.09
N VAL A 279 -15.93 10.29 0.61
CA VAL A 279 -16.36 9.00 0.05
C VAL A 279 -17.89 8.85 -0.07
N THR A 280 -18.65 9.50 0.82
CA THR A 280 -20.12 9.49 0.80
C THR A 280 -20.75 10.39 -0.27
N GLU A 281 -19.97 11.32 -0.82
CA GLU A 281 -20.42 12.31 -1.82
C GLU A 281 -20.00 11.94 -3.24
N LYS A 282 -19.16 10.91 -3.41
CA LYS A 282 -18.70 10.44 -4.72
C LYS A 282 -18.98 8.97 -4.94
N SER A 283 -18.96 8.55 -6.19
CA SER A 283 -18.99 7.14 -6.58
C SER A 283 -17.58 6.65 -6.85
N GLY A 284 -17.34 5.35 -6.72
CA GLY A 284 -16.03 4.79 -6.98
C GLY A 284 -15.98 3.29 -6.75
N SER A 285 -14.76 2.77 -6.65
CA SER A 285 -14.52 1.40 -6.24
C SER A 285 -13.35 1.30 -5.27
N PHE A 286 -13.41 0.29 -4.39
CA PHE A 286 -12.30 -0.15 -3.56
C PHE A 286 -11.93 -1.58 -3.91
N MET A 287 -10.66 -1.90 -3.75
CA MET A 287 -10.14 -3.23 -3.98
C MET A 287 -9.56 -3.80 -2.69
N ASN A 288 -9.94 -5.05 -2.36
CA ASN A 288 -9.40 -5.74 -1.20
C ASN A 288 -8.07 -6.45 -1.51
N TRP A 289 -7.47 -7.11 -0.52
CA TRP A 289 -6.20 -7.83 -0.69
C TRP A 289 -6.25 -8.94 -1.75
N GLU A 290 -7.41 -9.57 -2.01
CA GLU A 290 -7.59 -10.57 -3.07
C GLU A 290 -7.47 -9.96 -4.48
N GLY A 291 -7.49 -8.64 -4.62
CA GLY A 291 -7.67 -7.96 -5.89
C GLY A 291 -9.13 -7.90 -6.35
N ARG A 292 -10.08 -8.12 -5.44
CA ARG A 292 -11.52 -8.06 -5.72
C ARG A 292 -12.01 -6.63 -5.60
N SER A 293 -12.41 -6.06 -6.72
CA SER A 293 -13.00 -4.74 -6.77
C SER A 293 -14.49 -4.76 -6.38
N LYS A 294 -14.92 -3.75 -5.62
CA LYS A 294 -16.31 -3.47 -5.27
C LYS A 294 -16.62 -2.02 -5.50
N SER A 295 -17.60 -1.77 -6.36
CA SER A 295 -18.09 -0.41 -6.63
C SER A 295 -19.15 0.01 -5.61
N PHE A 296 -19.25 1.31 -5.42
CA PHE A 296 -20.26 1.97 -4.61
C PHE A 296 -20.74 3.24 -5.33
N SER A 297 -21.91 3.72 -4.94
CA SER A 297 -22.49 4.98 -5.43
C SER A 297 -22.49 6.01 -4.31
N ALA A 298 -22.47 7.29 -4.68
CA ALA A 298 -22.64 8.38 -3.73
C ALA A 298 -23.91 8.20 -2.89
N ALA A 299 -23.77 8.35 -1.58
CA ALA A 299 -24.91 8.39 -0.66
C ALA A 299 -25.60 9.76 -0.73
N PHE A 300 -24.83 10.84 -0.78
CA PHE A 300 -25.30 12.21 -0.94
C PHE A 300 -25.14 12.63 -2.40
N ARG A 301 -26.26 12.68 -3.13
CA ARG A 301 -26.26 12.92 -4.58
C ARG A 301 -26.22 14.40 -4.97
N ASP A 302 -26.58 15.26 -4.05
CA ASP A 302 -26.71 16.71 -4.28
C ASP A 302 -25.44 17.47 -3.82
N ALA A 303 -24.34 16.75 -3.56
CA ALA A 303 -23.07 17.35 -3.24
C ALA A 303 -22.54 18.14 -4.45
N LEU A 304 -22.13 19.38 -4.19
CA LEU A 304 -21.55 20.25 -5.22
C LEU A 304 -20.03 20.09 -5.32
N THR A 305 -19.43 19.34 -4.40
CA THR A 305 -18.00 19.11 -4.35
C THR A 305 -17.60 18.08 -5.41
N LEU A 306 -16.54 18.39 -6.16
CA LEU A 306 -16.01 17.50 -7.18
C LEU A 306 -15.21 16.36 -6.55
N SER A 307 -15.16 15.20 -7.20
CA SER A 307 -14.19 14.16 -6.89
C SER A 307 -12.77 14.63 -7.22
N ASP A 308 -11.77 13.97 -6.67
CA ASP A 308 -10.35 14.21 -7.02
C ASP A 308 -10.15 14.14 -8.55
N ALA A 309 -10.70 13.11 -9.17
CA ALA A 309 -10.64 12.93 -10.62
C ALA A 309 -11.28 14.11 -11.38
N GLY A 310 -12.39 14.64 -10.89
CA GLY A 310 -13.05 15.82 -11.46
C GLY A 310 -12.18 17.08 -11.36
N VAL A 311 -11.55 17.31 -10.21
CA VAL A 311 -10.61 18.43 -10.02
C VAL A 311 -9.41 18.29 -10.94
N LEU A 312 -8.79 17.09 -11.00
CA LEU A 312 -7.64 16.82 -11.87
C LEU A 312 -7.97 17.00 -13.36
N SER A 313 -9.18 16.61 -13.78
CA SER A 313 -9.67 16.83 -15.15
C SER A 313 -9.74 18.32 -15.50
N MET A 314 -10.28 19.14 -14.59
CA MET A 314 -10.37 20.59 -14.77
C MET A 314 -8.97 21.24 -14.81
N LEU A 315 -8.07 20.82 -13.91
CA LEU A 315 -6.68 21.28 -13.90
C LEU A 315 -5.96 20.90 -15.20
N ALA A 316 -6.10 19.65 -15.66
CA ALA A 316 -5.54 19.21 -16.93
C ALA A 316 -6.03 20.06 -18.10
N SER A 317 -7.35 20.34 -18.16
CA SER A 317 -7.93 21.19 -19.20
C SER A 317 -7.38 22.61 -19.17
N ALA A 318 -7.20 23.20 -17.98
CA ALA A 318 -6.60 24.52 -17.81
C ALA A 318 -5.11 24.54 -18.23
N MET A 319 -4.42 23.40 -18.15
CA MET A 319 -3.05 23.21 -18.60
C MET A 319 -2.94 22.75 -20.07
N GLY A 320 -4.04 22.74 -20.81
CA GLY A 320 -4.06 22.41 -22.24
C GLY A 320 -4.11 20.90 -22.56
N THR A 321 -4.38 20.05 -21.58
CA THR A 321 -4.47 18.59 -21.75
C THR A 321 -5.87 18.11 -21.38
N GLN A 322 -6.43 17.20 -22.16
CA GLN A 322 -7.76 16.62 -21.88
C GLN A 322 -7.59 15.29 -21.11
N LEU A 323 -8.12 15.25 -19.91
CA LEU A 323 -8.27 14.04 -19.11
C LEU A 323 -9.75 13.85 -18.73
N ASP A 324 -10.19 12.61 -18.69
CA ASP A 324 -11.52 12.31 -18.21
C ASP A 324 -11.60 12.41 -16.68
N GLY A 325 -12.69 12.98 -16.17
CA GLY A 325 -12.98 13.09 -14.74
C GLY A 325 -14.19 12.26 -14.30
N ASP A 326 -14.90 11.61 -15.24
CA ASP A 326 -16.04 10.75 -14.92
C ASP A 326 -15.56 9.38 -14.42
N THR A 327 -16.03 9.01 -13.24
CA THR A 327 -15.67 7.75 -12.57
C THR A 327 -15.96 6.50 -13.43
N ARG A 328 -17.01 6.51 -14.25
CA ARG A 328 -17.38 5.37 -15.10
C ARG A 328 -16.44 5.25 -16.29
N GLU A 329 -16.05 6.36 -16.90
CA GLU A 329 -15.13 6.36 -18.03
C GLU A 329 -13.72 6.00 -17.57
N LEU A 330 -13.24 6.50 -16.42
CA LEU A 330 -11.97 6.11 -15.82
C LEU A 330 -11.93 4.61 -15.50
N ARG A 331 -13.02 4.07 -14.93
CA ARG A 331 -13.14 2.62 -14.66
C ARG A 331 -13.13 1.80 -15.94
N LYS A 332 -13.82 2.25 -16.98
CA LYS A 332 -13.87 1.59 -18.28
C LYS A 332 -12.47 1.58 -18.93
N GLU A 333 -11.77 2.71 -18.89
CA GLU A 333 -10.41 2.82 -19.42
C GLU A 333 -9.44 1.90 -18.66
N LEU A 334 -9.44 1.93 -17.32
CA LEU A 334 -8.62 1.03 -16.48
C LEU A 334 -8.94 -0.45 -16.73
N THR A 335 -10.21 -0.79 -16.89
CA THR A 335 -10.66 -2.16 -17.18
C THR A 335 -10.21 -2.60 -18.58
N ALA A 336 -10.32 -1.73 -19.58
CA ALA A 336 -9.91 -2.02 -20.94
C ALA A 336 -8.39 -2.18 -21.08
N LEU A 337 -7.62 -1.45 -20.28
CA LEU A 337 -6.17 -1.60 -20.21
C LEU A 337 -5.77 -3.00 -19.70
N GLY A 338 -6.53 -3.57 -18.78
CA GLY A 338 -6.30 -4.92 -18.25
C GLY A 338 -5.04 -5.05 -17.41
N THR A 339 -4.67 -6.29 -17.12
CA THR A 339 -3.49 -6.61 -16.30
C THR A 339 -2.31 -7.04 -17.17
N TRP A 340 -1.11 -6.70 -16.71
CA TRP A 340 0.13 -7.09 -17.38
C TRP A 340 0.42 -8.59 -17.24
N MET A 341 0.59 -9.25 -18.38
CA MET A 341 0.89 -10.69 -18.47
C MET A 341 2.34 -10.97 -18.91
N GLY A 342 3.13 -9.93 -19.14
CA GLY A 342 4.52 -10.05 -19.55
C GLY A 342 5.50 -10.24 -18.39
N PRO A 343 6.82 -10.12 -18.66
CA PRO A 343 7.86 -10.24 -17.64
C PRO A 343 7.68 -9.23 -16.50
N ARG A 344 7.93 -9.67 -15.27
CA ARG A 344 7.84 -8.84 -14.07
C ARG A 344 9.23 -8.51 -13.53
N PRO A 345 9.41 -7.36 -12.85
CA PRO A 345 10.68 -7.05 -12.22
C PRO A 345 11.02 -8.13 -11.19
N GLN A 346 12.31 -8.29 -10.94
CA GLN A 346 12.79 -9.18 -9.88
C GLN A 346 13.02 -8.37 -8.62
N VAL A 347 12.64 -8.94 -7.48
CA VAL A 347 12.94 -8.36 -6.17
C VAL A 347 14.42 -8.59 -5.88
N LYS A 348 15.17 -7.51 -5.73
CA LYS A 348 16.57 -7.60 -5.38
C LYS A 348 16.72 -8.02 -3.92
N ARG A 349 17.68 -8.89 -3.67
CA ARG A 349 18.02 -9.28 -2.30
C ARG A 349 18.61 -8.08 -1.56
N VAL A 350 17.95 -7.69 -0.48
CA VAL A 350 18.44 -6.67 0.44
C VAL A 350 19.13 -7.39 1.61
N ALA A 351 20.33 -6.95 1.97
CA ALA A 351 21.00 -7.49 3.13
C ALA A 351 20.25 -7.13 4.41
N ALA A 352 19.95 -8.12 5.23
CA ALA A 352 19.43 -7.89 6.56
C ALA A 352 20.49 -7.14 7.39
N ASN A 353 20.09 -6.02 7.97
CA ASN A 353 20.99 -5.18 8.76
C ASN A 353 20.43 -5.10 10.20
N PRO A 354 20.70 -6.13 11.03
CA PRO A 354 20.10 -6.18 12.37
C PRO A 354 20.57 -4.99 13.21
N THR A 355 19.64 -4.26 13.74
CA THR A 355 19.91 -3.14 14.63
C THR A 355 20.48 -3.66 15.95
N ALA A 356 21.65 -3.17 16.36
CA ALA A 356 22.19 -3.44 17.69
C ALA A 356 21.36 -2.73 18.76
N GLY A 357 21.26 -3.32 19.96
CA GLY A 357 20.53 -2.74 21.08
C GLY A 357 19.05 -3.09 21.14
N ILE A 358 18.27 -2.27 21.84
CA ILE A 358 16.84 -2.42 22.03
C ILE A 358 16.12 -1.75 20.83
N THR A 359 15.24 -2.49 20.18
CA THR A 359 14.42 -1.99 19.07
C THR A 359 12.98 -1.91 19.50
N LEU A 360 12.34 -0.77 19.31
CA LEU A 360 10.90 -0.60 19.52
C LEU A 360 10.16 -1.21 18.33
N ALA A 361 9.44 -2.30 18.58
CA ALA A 361 8.50 -2.86 17.60
C ALA A 361 7.15 -2.16 17.75
N THR A 362 6.62 -1.64 16.66
CA THR A 362 5.32 -0.95 16.65
C THR A 362 4.38 -1.60 15.65
N TRP A 363 3.09 -1.56 15.93
CA TRP A 363 2.03 -1.82 14.97
C TRP A 363 0.79 -1.01 15.31
N ARG A 364 -0.06 -0.81 14.34
CA ARG A 364 -1.30 -0.08 14.52
C ARG A 364 -2.39 -0.99 15.08
N LEU A 365 -3.13 -0.49 16.02
CA LEU A 365 -4.34 -1.15 16.52
C LEU A 365 -5.50 -0.94 15.52
N LEU A 366 -6.58 -1.73 15.68
CA LEU A 366 -7.78 -1.62 14.85
C LEU A 366 -8.38 -0.21 14.91
N ILE A 367 -8.40 0.39 16.11
CA ILE A 367 -8.77 1.77 16.34
C ILE A 367 -7.50 2.52 16.69
N ASP A 368 -7.06 3.37 15.80
CA ASP A 368 -5.86 4.22 15.94
C ASP A 368 -6.26 5.71 15.96
N SER A 369 -5.29 6.61 15.99
CA SER A 369 -5.51 8.06 15.92
C SER A 369 -5.46 8.59 14.48
N GLY A 370 -5.72 7.74 13.49
CA GLY A 370 -5.68 8.11 12.07
C GLY A 370 -6.80 9.06 11.66
N VAL A 371 -6.59 9.75 10.54
CA VAL A 371 -7.50 10.75 9.95
C VAL A 371 -8.94 10.25 9.82
N LEU A 372 -9.17 8.96 9.56
CA LEU A 372 -10.53 8.41 9.44
C LEU A 372 -11.32 8.41 10.75
N GLN A 373 -10.68 8.69 11.88
CA GLN A 373 -11.31 8.77 13.20
C GLN A 373 -11.30 10.19 13.79
N GLU A 374 -10.76 11.13 13.04
CA GLU A 374 -10.72 12.52 13.44
C GLU A 374 -12.13 13.08 13.67
N GLY A 375 -12.34 13.72 14.81
CA GLY A 375 -13.64 14.27 15.18
C GLY A 375 -14.68 13.24 15.65
N GLU A 376 -14.33 11.95 15.79
CA GLU A 376 -15.24 10.90 16.27
C GLU A 376 -14.87 10.42 17.70
N PRO A 377 -15.35 11.11 18.75
CA PRO A 377 -14.95 10.79 20.12
C PRO A 377 -15.55 9.50 20.65
N HIS A 378 -16.69 9.05 20.13
CA HIS A 378 -17.39 7.87 20.66
C HIS A 378 -16.68 6.57 20.27
N LEU A 379 -16.30 6.43 19.00
CA LEU A 379 -15.52 5.28 18.53
C LEU A 379 -14.11 5.32 19.12
N ALA A 380 -13.46 6.50 19.13
CA ALA A 380 -12.14 6.70 19.72
C ALA A 380 -12.08 6.28 21.19
N ALA A 381 -13.16 6.52 21.98
CA ALA A 381 -13.26 6.10 23.38
C ALA A 381 -13.25 4.58 23.59
N THR A 382 -13.48 3.79 22.54
CA THR A 382 -13.40 2.32 22.60
C THR A 382 -12.02 1.77 22.24
N ALA A 383 -11.06 2.63 21.89
CA ALA A 383 -9.70 2.22 21.54
C ALA A 383 -9.01 1.56 22.76
N ARG A 384 -8.24 0.51 22.48
CA ARG A 384 -7.37 -0.07 23.51
C ARG A 384 -6.26 0.95 23.85
N PRO A 385 -5.84 1.05 25.13
CA PRO A 385 -4.75 1.94 25.50
C PRO A 385 -3.45 1.50 24.83
N SER A 386 -2.64 2.48 24.42
CA SER A 386 -1.28 2.20 23.96
C SER A 386 -0.45 1.70 25.14
N VAL A 387 0.18 0.55 24.97
CA VAL A 387 1.00 -0.08 26.01
C VAL A 387 2.37 -0.47 25.45
N VAL A 388 3.39 -0.44 26.28
CA VAL A 388 4.72 -1.00 25.98
C VAL A 388 4.80 -2.37 26.62
N THR A 389 5.03 -3.39 25.80
CA THR A 389 5.24 -4.76 26.29
C THR A 389 6.74 -5.05 26.30
N ILE A 390 7.27 -5.40 27.46
CA ILE A 390 8.68 -5.76 27.66
C ILE A 390 8.76 -7.12 28.37
N SER A 391 9.88 -7.81 28.21
CA SER A 391 10.13 -9.03 28.96
C SER A 391 10.39 -8.70 30.44
N SER A 392 10.05 -9.66 31.32
CA SER A 392 10.35 -9.52 32.74
C SER A 392 11.84 -9.33 33.06
N ALA A 393 12.71 -9.80 32.15
CA ALA A 393 14.18 -9.61 32.30
C ALA A 393 14.64 -8.17 31.95
N MET A 394 13.77 -7.38 31.26
CA MET A 394 14.04 -5.99 30.94
C MET A 394 13.39 -5.01 31.93
N PHE A 395 12.45 -5.51 32.73
CA PHE A 395 11.81 -4.73 33.81
C PHE A 395 12.67 -4.72 35.04
#